data_1d59ea719465b3f6fdcbba4a1d5948ec
#
_entry.id   1d59ea719465b3f6fdcbba4a1d5948ec
#
_cell.length_a   1.000
_cell.length_b   1.000
_cell.length_c   1.000
_cell.angle_alpha   90.00
_cell.angle_beta   90.00
_cell.angle_gamma   90.00
#
_symmetry.space_group_name_H-M   'P 1'
#
loop_
_entity.id
_entity.type
_entity.pdbx_description
1 polymer ?
#
loop_
_entity_poly.entity_id
_entity_poly.type
_entity_poly.pdbx_seq_one_letter_code
_entity_poly.pdbx_strand_id
1 'polypeptide(L)'
;MEAITFNLSPTIELTDEQFFQLCQNNQDLRIERTAQGELILMPPTGWESGNRNGRLNQRLFNWTDLDGTGIAFDSSTGYKLPNGANRSPDASWISKERLEALNPDPAKFMPMAPDFAVELRSATDSLRATQQKMQEYIDCGVRLAWLIDPQNQQVEIYRLGQNVEVLKSPTSLSGEDVLPGFVLDLMGIID
;
A
#
# COMPACT_ATOMS: atom_id res chain seq x y z
N MET A 1 0.72 -8.43 16.94
CA MET A 1 1.43 -7.33 17.67
C MET A 1 1.15 -6.06 16.91
N GLU A 2 0.89 -4.96 17.62
CA GLU A 2 0.71 -3.66 16.98
C GLU A 2 2.03 -3.14 16.40
N ALA A 3 1.94 -2.30 15.37
CA ALA A 3 3.08 -1.57 14.86
C ALA A 3 3.65 -0.63 15.95
N ILE A 4 4.97 -0.49 15.97
CA ILE A 4 5.66 0.37 16.93
C ILE A 4 6.07 1.66 16.22
N THR A 5 5.61 2.81 16.75
CA THR A 5 5.99 4.11 16.20
C THR A 5 7.08 4.76 17.06
N PHE A 6 8.16 5.18 16.40
CA PHE A 6 9.24 5.95 17.02
C PHE A 6 9.19 7.39 16.49
N ASN A 7 8.95 8.34 17.38
CA ASN A 7 9.11 9.74 17.07
C ASN A 7 10.57 10.15 17.32
N LEU A 8 11.29 10.48 16.26
CA LEU A 8 12.70 10.89 16.32
C LEU A 8 12.87 12.40 16.49
N SER A 9 11.82 13.19 16.19
CA SER A 9 11.87 14.66 16.27
C SER A 9 11.87 15.15 17.71
N PRO A 10 12.58 16.23 18.05
CA PRO A 10 13.46 17.04 17.19
C PRO A 10 14.91 16.56 17.18
N THR A 11 15.22 15.41 17.76
CA THR A 11 16.58 14.96 18.05
C THR A 11 17.32 14.45 16.81
N ILE A 12 16.61 13.75 15.94
CA ILE A 12 17.14 13.13 14.73
C ILE A 12 16.16 13.36 13.59
N GLU A 13 16.68 13.85 12.46
CA GLU A 13 15.98 13.90 11.18
C GLU A 13 16.77 13.08 10.16
N LEU A 14 16.16 12.03 9.63
CA LEU A 14 16.79 11.18 8.62
C LEU A 14 16.55 11.73 7.22
N THR A 15 17.63 11.92 6.47
CA THR A 15 17.53 12.14 5.02
C THR A 15 16.97 10.89 4.34
N ASP A 16 16.53 11.00 3.09
CA ASP A 16 16.02 9.87 2.32
C ASP A 16 17.08 8.76 2.16
N GLU A 17 18.32 9.14 1.90
CA GLU A 17 19.42 8.20 1.77
C GLU A 17 19.72 7.50 3.11
N GLN A 18 19.69 8.22 4.23
CA GLN A 18 19.87 7.62 5.56
C GLN A 18 18.74 6.66 5.91
N PHE A 19 17.49 7.01 5.56
CA PHE A 19 16.35 6.11 5.76
C PHE A 19 16.47 4.88 4.86
N PHE A 20 16.86 5.03 3.60
CA PHE A 20 17.10 3.90 2.70
C PHE A 20 18.19 2.98 3.26
N GLN A 21 19.33 3.53 3.70
CA GLN A 21 20.41 2.75 4.31
C GLN A 21 19.97 2.05 5.61
N LEU A 22 19.14 2.70 6.43
CA LEU A 22 18.57 2.08 7.62
C LEU A 22 17.76 0.82 7.24
N CYS A 23 16.91 0.89 6.21
CA CYS A 23 16.15 -0.26 5.73
C CYS A 23 17.07 -1.34 5.14
N GLN A 24 18.09 -0.96 4.36
CA GLN A 24 19.05 -1.92 3.79
C GLN A 24 19.88 -2.66 4.87
N ASN A 25 20.22 -1.98 5.95
CA ASN A 25 20.97 -2.58 7.06
C ASN A 25 20.10 -3.46 7.99
N ASN A 26 18.75 -3.38 7.84
CA ASN A 26 17.78 -4.09 8.68
C ASN A 26 16.73 -4.79 7.81
N GLN A 27 17.16 -5.61 6.85
CA GLN A 27 16.30 -6.24 5.84
C GLN A 27 15.22 -7.18 6.43
N ASP A 28 15.40 -7.64 7.66
CA ASP A 28 14.42 -8.45 8.38
C ASP A 28 13.29 -7.63 9.00
N LEU A 29 13.39 -6.29 8.96
CA LEU A 29 12.39 -5.37 9.51
C LEU A 29 11.61 -4.68 8.38
N ARG A 30 10.30 -4.62 8.54
CA ARG A 30 9.45 -3.73 7.72
C ARG A 30 9.36 -2.39 8.41
N ILE A 31 9.93 -1.36 7.78
CA ILE A 31 10.00 -0.01 8.33
C ILE A 31 9.37 0.96 7.33
N GLU A 32 8.37 1.70 7.77
CA GLU A 32 7.84 2.87 7.06
C GLU A 32 8.30 4.15 7.75
N ARG A 33 8.21 5.28 7.05
CA ARG A 33 8.45 6.62 7.60
C ARG A 33 7.26 7.51 7.28
N THR A 34 6.72 8.22 8.27
CA THR A 34 5.68 9.23 8.05
C THR A 34 6.26 10.48 7.38
N ALA A 35 5.39 11.35 6.84
CA ALA A 35 5.79 12.67 6.34
C ALA A 35 6.41 13.57 7.43
N GLN A 36 6.14 13.30 8.71
CA GLN A 36 6.71 13.98 9.86
C GLN A 36 8.03 13.38 10.33
N GLY A 37 8.53 12.32 9.65
CA GLY A 37 9.80 11.67 9.96
C GLY A 37 9.72 10.58 11.04
N GLU A 38 8.53 10.23 11.55
CA GLU A 38 8.37 9.14 12.49
C GLU A 38 8.61 7.79 11.80
N LEU A 39 9.29 6.86 12.48
CA LEU A 39 9.48 5.51 11.99
C LEU A 39 8.38 4.58 12.51
N ILE A 40 7.80 3.80 11.62
CA ILE A 40 6.80 2.79 11.93
C ILE A 40 7.40 1.41 11.65
N LEU A 41 7.61 0.61 12.70
CA LEU A 41 8.10 -0.75 12.59
C LEU A 41 6.91 -1.71 12.64
N MET A 42 6.79 -2.55 11.62
CA MET A 42 5.71 -3.51 11.50
C MET A 42 6.22 -4.91 11.83
N PRO A 43 5.64 -5.58 12.86
CA PRO A 43 5.99 -6.96 13.17
C PRO A 43 5.42 -7.92 12.11
N PRO A 44 5.91 -9.18 12.06
CA PRO A 44 5.27 -10.22 11.25
C PRO A 44 3.79 -10.35 11.57
N THR A 45 2.99 -10.54 10.55
CA THR A 45 1.53 -10.70 10.68
C THR A 45 1.16 -12.15 11.04
N GLY A 46 -0.08 -12.37 11.52
CA GLY A 46 -0.63 -13.70 11.73
C GLY A 46 -0.85 -14.46 10.40
N TRP A 47 -0.91 -15.78 10.48
CA TRP A 47 -1.04 -16.67 9.30
C TRP A 47 -2.26 -16.33 8.42
N GLU A 48 -3.36 -15.93 9.04
CA GLU A 48 -4.61 -15.59 8.33
C GLU A 48 -4.43 -14.32 7.48
N SER A 49 -3.91 -13.24 8.08
CA SER A 49 -3.60 -12.01 7.32
C SER A 49 -2.57 -12.27 6.22
N GLY A 50 -1.57 -13.11 6.49
CA GLY A 50 -0.60 -13.53 5.47
C GLY A 50 -1.24 -14.28 4.31
N ASN A 51 -2.19 -15.20 4.58
CA ASN A 51 -2.92 -15.93 3.54
C ASN A 51 -3.80 -15.00 2.70
N ARG A 52 -4.55 -14.08 3.35
CA ARG A 52 -5.37 -13.08 2.68
C ARG A 52 -4.54 -12.18 1.77
N ASN A 53 -3.40 -11.69 2.27
CA ASN A 53 -2.49 -10.87 1.48
C ASN A 53 -1.90 -11.64 0.29
N GLY A 54 -1.53 -12.90 0.48
CA GLY A 54 -1.09 -13.78 -0.60
C GLY A 54 -2.14 -13.93 -1.70
N ARG A 55 -3.44 -14.12 -1.35
CA ARG A 55 -4.55 -14.21 -2.32
C ARG A 55 -4.79 -12.89 -3.07
N LEU A 56 -4.74 -11.77 -2.36
CA LEU A 56 -4.84 -10.43 -2.95
C LEU A 56 -3.77 -10.23 -4.01
N ASN A 57 -2.50 -10.42 -3.64
CA ASN A 57 -1.38 -10.25 -4.54
C ASN A 57 -1.45 -11.22 -5.73
N GLN A 58 -1.74 -12.50 -5.49
CA GLN A 58 -1.90 -13.50 -6.57
C GLN A 58 -2.90 -13.04 -7.63
N ARG A 59 -4.07 -12.53 -7.21
CA ARG A 59 -5.12 -12.08 -8.15
C ARG A 59 -4.70 -10.84 -8.93
N LEU A 60 -4.05 -9.87 -8.27
CA LEU A 60 -3.56 -8.66 -8.92
C LEU A 60 -2.44 -9.01 -9.93
N PHE A 61 -1.46 -9.83 -9.55
CA PHE A 61 -0.37 -10.25 -10.42
C PHE A 61 -0.88 -11.05 -11.63
N ASN A 62 -1.79 -12.02 -11.42
CA ASN A 62 -2.38 -12.80 -12.51
C ASN A 62 -3.09 -11.90 -13.54
N TRP A 63 -3.85 -10.91 -13.09
CA TRP A 63 -4.49 -9.96 -13.98
C TRP A 63 -3.44 -9.09 -14.70
N THR A 64 -2.46 -8.55 -13.97
CA THR A 64 -1.41 -7.70 -14.53
C THR A 64 -0.61 -8.42 -15.63
N ASP A 65 -0.30 -9.70 -15.44
CA ASP A 65 0.43 -10.51 -16.43
C ASP A 65 -0.38 -10.70 -17.72
N LEU A 66 -1.70 -10.79 -17.63
CA LEU A 66 -2.59 -10.91 -18.78
C LEU A 66 -2.85 -9.58 -19.48
N ASP A 67 -3.07 -8.53 -18.69
CA ASP A 67 -3.36 -7.18 -19.20
C ASP A 67 -2.12 -6.52 -19.82
N GLY A 68 -0.98 -6.64 -19.17
CA GLY A 68 0.31 -6.20 -19.69
C GLY A 68 0.53 -4.68 -19.74
N THR A 69 -0.41 -3.86 -19.25
CA THR A 69 -0.32 -2.37 -19.30
C THR A 69 0.42 -1.75 -18.13
N GLY A 70 0.74 -2.54 -17.09
CA GLY A 70 1.44 -2.05 -15.90
C GLY A 70 2.26 -3.12 -15.21
N ILE A 71 2.70 -2.81 -13.99
CA ILE A 71 3.46 -3.70 -13.11
C ILE A 71 2.80 -3.68 -11.73
N ALA A 72 2.54 -4.87 -11.20
CA ALA A 72 2.07 -5.07 -9.83
C ALA A 72 3.24 -5.23 -8.87
N PHE A 73 3.06 -4.80 -7.64
CA PHE A 73 4.04 -4.86 -6.58
C PHE A 73 3.39 -5.35 -5.29
N ASP A 74 4.13 -6.14 -4.53
CA ASP A 74 3.73 -6.64 -3.22
C ASP A 74 4.16 -5.73 -2.08
N SER A 75 3.87 -6.13 -0.87
CA SER A 75 4.14 -5.39 0.36
C SER A 75 5.62 -5.21 0.71
N SER A 76 6.56 -5.79 -0.04
CA SER A 76 8.00 -5.57 0.13
C SER A 76 8.49 -4.31 -0.61
N THR A 77 7.69 -3.74 -1.49
CA THR A 77 8.06 -2.59 -2.30
C THR A 77 7.87 -1.29 -1.55
N GLY A 78 8.96 -0.54 -1.39
CA GLY A 78 8.94 0.79 -0.78
C GLY A 78 8.67 1.89 -1.80
N TYR A 79 7.79 2.82 -1.44
CA TYR A 79 7.46 4.03 -2.19
C TYR A 79 7.89 5.26 -1.42
N LYS A 80 8.59 6.18 -2.07
CA LYS A 80 8.78 7.54 -1.57
C LYS A 80 7.68 8.42 -2.13
N LEU A 81 6.74 8.81 -1.28
CA LEU A 81 5.61 9.64 -1.66
C LEU A 81 6.01 11.12 -1.81
N PRO A 82 5.25 11.92 -2.58
CA PRO A 82 5.52 13.35 -2.78
C PRO A 82 5.55 14.19 -1.50
N ASN A 83 4.84 13.79 -0.45
CA ASN A 83 4.85 14.46 0.85
C ASN A 83 6.07 14.11 1.73
N GLY A 84 7.00 13.27 1.24
CA GLY A 84 8.19 12.82 1.95
C GLY A 84 8.02 11.55 2.77
N ALA A 85 6.82 11.00 2.89
CA ALA A 85 6.60 9.71 3.53
C ALA A 85 7.22 8.56 2.71
N ASN A 86 7.60 7.50 3.40
CA ASN A 86 7.96 6.22 2.78
C ASN A 86 6.94 5.17 3.22
N ARG A 87 6.25 4.58 2.25
CA ARG A 87 5.16 3.62 2.47
C ARG A 87 5.37 2.34 1.67
N SER A 88 4.79 1.25 2.18
CA SER A 88 4.78 -0.05 1.50
C SER A 88 3.36 -0.62 1.57
N PRO A 89 2.49 -0.33 0.59
CA PRO A 89 1.12 -0.87 0.56
C PRO A 89 1.13 -2.39 0.42
N ASP A 90 0.10 -3.06 0.91
CA ASP A 90 -0.01 -4.52 0.86
C ASP A 90 -0.07 -5.08 -0.56
N ALA A 91 -0.65 -4.32 -1.50
CA ALA A 91 -0.55 -4.53 -2.93
C ALA A 91 -0.63 -3.19 -3.66
N SER A 92 0.03 -3.07 -4.80
CA SER A 92 -0.01 -1.83 -5.60
C SER A 92 0.26 -2.11 -7.06
N TRP A 93 -0.07 -1.14 -7.92
CA TRP A 93 0.14 -1.22 -9.34
C TRP A 93 0.49 0.14 -9.93
N ILE A 94 1.39 0.14 -10.93
CA ILE A 94 1.80 1.33 -11.68
C ILE A 94 1.72 1.02 -13.17
N SER A 95 1.21 1.96 -13.97
CA SER A 95 1.19 1.84 -15.42
C SER A 95 2.62 1.83 -15.99
N LYS A 96 2.85 1.04 -17.04
CA LYS A 96 4.15 1.03 -17.76
C LYS A 96 4.51 2.41 -18.28
N GLU A 97 3.53 3.16 -18.79
CA GLU A 97 3.74 4.52 -19.28
C GLU A 97 4.41 5.41 -18.23
N ARG A 98 3.92 5.39 -16.98
CA ARG A 98 4.50 6.18 -15.89
C ARG A 98 5.88 5.68 -15.49
N LEU A 99 6.07 4.36 -15.45
CA LEU A 99 7.36 3.76 -15.11
C LEU A 99 8.42 4.09 -16.18
N GLU A 100 8.08 3.96 -17.46
CA GLU A 100 8.98 4.28 -18.58
C GLU A 100 9.33 5.78 -18.60
N ALA A 101 8.34 6.66 -18.38
CA ALA A 101 8.56 8.10 -18.32
C ALA A 101 9.49 8.52 -17.17
N LEU A 102 9.39 7.84 -16.01
CA LEU A 102 10.21 8.14 -14.84
C LEU A 102 11.59 7.45 -14.92
N ASN A 103 11.66 6.25 -15.49
CA ASN A 103 12.86 5.39 -15.55
C ASN A 103 13.59 5.30 -14.19
N PRO A 104 12.92 4.84 -13.12
CA PRO A 104 13.50 4.85 -11.79
C PRO A 104 14.61 3.82 -11.63
N ASP A 105 15.54 4.08 -10.70
CA ASP A 105 16.57 3.10 -10.32
C ASP A 105 15.90 1.88 -9.66
N PRO A 106 16.00 0.67 -10.24
CA PRO A 106 15.33 -0.52 -9.72
C PRO A 106 15.88 -0.99 -8.36
N ALA A 107 17.05 -0.50 -7.93
CA ALA A 107 17.66 -0.82 -6.64
C ALA A 107 17.24 0.12 -5.50
N LYS A 108 16.44 1.15 -5.79
CA LYS A 108 15.99 2.15 -4.82
C LYS A 108 14.48 2.05 -4.58
N PHE A 109 13.98 2.77 -3.55
CA PHE A 109 12.55 2.94 -3.38
C PHE A 109 11.95 3.65 -4.59
N MET A 110 10.72 3.26 -4.96
CA MET A 110 9.97 3.88 -6.05
C MET A 110 9.71 5.36 -5.74
N PRO A 111 10.27 6.33 -6.49
CA PRO A 111 10.19 7.76 -6.15
C PRO A 111 8.90 8.41 -6.66
N MET A 112 7.77 7.72 -6.53
CA MET A 112 6.44 8.19 -6.92
C MET A 112 5.37 7.43 -6.14
N ALA A 113 4.15 7.98 -6.06
CA ALA A 113 2.98 7.24 -5.62
C ALA A 113 2.50 6.27 -6.72
N PRO A 114 2.00 5.06 -6.39
CA PRO A 114 1.41 4.15 -7.36
C PRO A 114 0.11 4.72 -7.94
N ASP A 115 -0.37 4.15 -9.06
CA ASP A 115 -1.71 4.47 -9.60
C ASP A 115 -2.81 3.85 -8.75
N PHE A 116 -2.52 2.65 -8.22
CA PHE A 116 -3.44 1.86 -7.41
C PHE A 116 -2.73 1.33 -6.16
N ALA A 117 -3.41 1.38 -5.01
CA ALA A 117 -2.90 0.85 -3.74
C ALA A 117 -3.99 0.10 -2.96
N VAL A 118 -3.61 -0.94 -2.23
CA VAL A 118 -4.49 -1.67 -1.32
C VAL A 118 -3.83 -1.82 0.03
N GLU A 119 -4.60 -1.54 1.08
CA GLU A 119 -4.28 -1.91 2.46
C GLU A 119 -5.28 -2.97 2.94
N LEU A 120 -4.77 -4.05 3.49
CA LEU A 120 -5.55 -5.13 4.08
C LEU A 120 -5.42 -5.07 5.60
N ARG A 121 -6.43 -4.58 6.27
CA ARG A 121 -6.42 -4.37 7.71
C ARG A 121 -6.27 -5.69 8.47
N SER A 122 -5.20 -5.84 9.25
CA SER A 122 -4.99 -6.94 10.17
C SER A 122 -5.76 -6.74 11.50
N ALA A 123 -5.90 -7.79 12.29
CA ALA A 123 -6.64 -7.76 13.55
C ALA A 123 -6.07 -6.75 14.58
N THR A 124 -4.81 -6.40 14.46
CA THR A 124 -4.13 -5.48 15.39
C THR A 124 -4.03 -4.05 14.87
N ASP A 125 -4.43 -3.78 13.62
CA ASP A 125 -4.30 -2.46 13.04
C ASP A 125 -5.43 -1.53 13.48
N SER A 126 -5.07 -0.29 13.81
CA SER A 126 -6.04 0.77 14.07
C SER A 126 -6.74 1.18 12.77
N LEU A 127 -8.06 1.00 12.68
CA LEU A 127 -8.84 1.45 11.52
C LEU A 127 -8.58 2.93 11.19
N ARG A 128 -8.58 3.78 12.21
CA ARG A 128 -8.33 5.22 12.02
C ARG A 128 -6.95 5.51 11.44
N ALA A 129 -5.91 4.82 11.92
CA ALA A 129 -4.55 5.02 11.38
C ALA A 129 -4.46 4.54 9.92
N THR A 130 -5.12 3.42 9.59
CA THR A 130 -5.17 2.93 8.20
C THR A 130 -5.96 3.88 7.31
N GLN A 131 -7.10 4.42 7.78
CA GLN A 131 -7.86 5.44 7.04
C GLN A 131 -7.04 6.70 6.77
N GLN A 132 -6.23 7.15 7.73
CA GLN A 132 -5.33 8.29 7.54
C GLN A 132 -4.26 7.97 6.49
N LYS A 133 -3.71 6.76 6.49
CA LYS A 133 -2.76 6.29 5.47
C LYS A 133 -3.40 6.23 4.07
N MET A 134 -4.66 5.79 3.97
CA MET A 134 -5.41 5.80 2.71
C MET A 134 -5.61 7.21 2.17
N GLN A 135 -5.97 8.16 3.04
CA GLN A 135 -6.10 9.56 2.63
C GLN A 135 -4.75 10.13 2.18
N GLU A 136 -3.65 9.81 2.90
CA GLU A 136 -2.29 10.19 2.48
C GLU A 136 -1.96 9.69 1.06
N TYR A 137 -2.35 8.46 0.71
CA TYR A 137 -2.17 7.94 -0.65
C TYR A 137 -2.88 8.79 -1.70
N ILE A 138 -4.15 9.12 -1.47
CA ILE A 138 -4.95 9.95 -2.39
C ILE A 138 -4.35 11.36 -2.51
N ASP A 139 -3.99 11.98 -1.39
CA ASP A 139 -3.36 13.31 -1.36
C ASP A 139 -2.00 13.34 -2.07
N CYS A 140 -1.32 12.19 -2.14
CA CYS A 140 -0.07 11.98 -2.88
C CYS A 140 -0.28 11.57 -4.35
N GLY A 141 -1.51 11.48 -4.83
CA GLY A 141 -1.82 11.26 -6.24
C GLY A 141 -2.13 9.81 -6.64
N VAL A 142 -2.35 8.91 -5.67
CA VAL A 142 -2.94 7.59 -5.97
C VAL A 142 -4.35 7.82 -6.52
N ARG A 143 -4.66 7.20 -7.66
CA ARG A 143 -5.93 7.43 -8.38
C ARG A 143 -7.09 6.61 -7.80
N LEU A 144 -6.80 5.38 -7.40
CA LEU A 144 -7.74 4.44 -6.78
C LEU A 144 -7.04 3.70 -5.64
N ALA A 145 -7.69 3.63 -4.47
CA ALA A 145 -7.15 2.83 -3.38
C ALA A 145 -8.26 2.12 -2.61
N TRP A 146 -7.97 0.91 -2.11
CA TRP A 146 -8.91 0.11 -1.33
C TRP A 146 -8.37 -0.16 0.06
N LEU A 147 -9.19 0.12 1.08
CA LEU A 147 -9.01 -0.40 2.42
C LEU A 147 -9.96 -1.59 2.61
N ILE A 148 -9.40 -2.79 2.62
CA ILE A 148 -10.15 -4.02 2.87
C ILE A 148 -10.11 -4.29 4.37
N ASP A 149 -11.27 -4.32 5.02
CA ASP A 149 -11.43 -4.55 6.45
C ASP A 149 -12.21 -5.84 6.74
N PRO A 150 -11.54 -7.00 6.85
CA PRO A 150 -12.20 -8.27 7.14
C PRO A 150 -12.90 -8.29 8.50
N GLN A 151 -12.42 -7.52 9.48
CA GLN A 151 -13.01 -7.49 10.82
C GLN A 151 -14.43 -6.94 10.82
N ASN A 152 -14.72 -5.96 9.95
CA ASN A 152 -16.03 -5.34 9.81
C ASN A 152 -16.76 -5.80 8.53
N GLN A 153 -16.17 -6.74 7.77
CA GLN A 153 -16.67 -7.19 6.47
C GLN A 153 -17.03 -6.01 5.57
N GLN A 154 -16.11 -5.06 5.44
CA GLN A 154 -16.33 -3.86 4.62
C GLN A 154 -15.11 -3.52 3.79
N VAL A 155 -15.34 -2.78 2.74
CA VAL A 155 -14.28 -2.15 1.93
C VAL A 155 -14.58 -0.66 1.83
N GLU A 156 -13.56 0.14 2.06
CA GLU A 156 -13.58 1.56 1.77
C GLU A 156 -12.84 1.81 0.46
N ILE A 157 -13.50 2.47 -0.48
CA ILE A 157 -12.94 2.80 -1.79
C ILE A 157 -12.64 4.29 -1.81
N TYR A 158 -11.38 4.60 -2.05
CA TYR A 158 -10.85 5.95 -2.13
C TYR A 158 -10.51 6.26 -3.59
N ARG A 159 -11.03 7.38 -4.09
CA ARG A 159 -10.78 7.88 -5.45
C ARG A 159 -10.34 9.32 -5.41
N LEU A 160 -9.40 9.68 -6.26
CA LEU A 160 -8.93 11.06 -6.34
C LEU A 160 -10.09 12.01 -6.65
N GLY A 161 -10.28 13.02 -5.79
CA GLY A 161 -11.30 14.04 -5.95
C GLY A 161 -12.73 13.61 -5.61
N GLN A 162 -12.94 12.45 -4.97
CA GLN A 162 -14.26 11.94 -4.60
C GLN A 162 -14.34 11.64 -3.10
N ASN A 163 -15.57 11.58 -2.59
CA ASN A 163 -15.83 11.10 -1.24
C ASN A 163 -15.56 9.58 -1.14
N VAL A 164 -15.14 9.12 0.04
CA VAL A 164 -14.95 7.69 0.32
C VAL A 164 -16.28 6.96 0.20
N GLU A 165 -16.29 5.88 -0.57
CA GLU A 165 -17.42 4.95 -0.66
C GLU A 165 -17.17 3.76 0.25
N VAL A 166 -18.18 3.35 1.02
CA VAL A 166 -18.10 2.21 1.93
C VAL A 166 -19.06 1.11 1.46
N LEU A 167 -18.50 -0.04 1.10
CA LEU A 167 -19.25 -1.23 0.74
C LEU A 167 -19.30 -2.22 1.91
N LYS A 168 -20.48 -2.76 2.20
CA LYS A 168 -20.69 -3.79 3.22
C LYS A 168 -20.79 -5.16 2.57
N SER A 169 -19.97 -6.09 3.05
CA SER A 169 -19.91 -7.49 2.57
C SER A 169 -19.88 -7.61 1.04
N PRO A 170 -19.05 -6.81 0.32
CA PRO A 170 -18.97 -6.97 -1.12
C PRO A 170 -18.35 -8.33 -1.47
N THR A 171 -18.76 -8.91 -2.59
CA THR A 171 -18.18 -10.15 -3.12
C THR A 171 -17.04 -9.92 -4.09
N SER A 172 -17.00 -8.73 -4.70
CA SER A 172 -15.95 -8.35 -5.63
C SER A 172 -15.76 -6.84 -5.68
N LEU A 173 -14.59 -6.40 -6.18
CA LEU A 173 -14.26 -4.99 -6.42
C LEU A 173 -13.82 -4.81 -7.87
N SER A 174 -14.19 -3.68 -8.46
CA SER A 174 -13.75 -3.30 -9.81
C SER A 174 -12.53 -2.40 -9.74
N GLY A 175 -11.52 -2.65 -10.59
CA GLY A 175 -10.37 -1.76 -10.78
C GLY A 175 -10.70 -0.46 -11.55
N GLU A 176 -11.94 -0.31 -11.97
CA GLU A 176 -12.48 0.88 -12.65
C GLU A 176 -11.68 1.24 -13.92
N ASP A 177 -11.44 2.53 -14.15
CA ASP A 177 -10.61 3.04 -15.24
C ASP A 177 -9.11 3.02 -14.92
N VAL A 178 -8.74 2.77 -13.67
CA VAL A 178 -7.33 2.68 -13.24
C VAL A 178 -6.73 1.34 -13.61
N LEU A 179 -7.49 0.24 -13.39
CA LEU A 179 -7.14 -1.12 -13.81
C LEU A 179 -8.27 -1.69 -14.67
N PRO A 180 -8.36 -1.33 -15.96
CA PRO A 180 -9.50 -1.68 -16.82
C PRO A 180 -9.69 -3.19 -16.92
N GLY A 181 -10.89 -3.66 -16.55
CA GLY A 181 -11.21 -5.10 -16.59
C GLY A 181 -10.72 -5.90 -15.37
N PHE A 182 -9.97 -5.30 -14.44
CA PHE A 182 -9.64 -5.96 -13.19
C PHE A 182 -10.89 -6.08 -12.30
N VAL A 183 -11.19 -7.30 -11.89
CA VAL A 183 -12.22 -7.59 -10.89
C VAL A 183 -11.59 -8.48 -9.82
N LEU A 184 -11.42 -7.92 -8.62
CA LEU A 184 -10.94 -8.67 -7.47
C LEU A 184 -12.10 -9.44 -6.84
N ASP A 185 -12.09 -10.77 -6.95
CA ASP A 185 -12.95 -11.63 -6.13
C ASP A 185 -12.46 -11.57 -4.66
N LEU A 186 -13.36 -11.33 -3.72
CA LEU A 186 -13.02 -11.16 -2.30
C LEU A 186 -13.15 -12.46 -1.47
N MET A 187 -13.52 -13.58 -2.09
CA MET A 187 -13.58 -14.87 -1.40
C MET A 187 -12.19 -15.27 -0.86
N GLY A 188 -12.11 -15.58 0.44
CA GLY A 188 -10.87 -15.88 1.15
C GLY A 188 -9.97 -14.66 1.43
N ILE A 189 -10.52 -13.45 1.26
CA ILE A 189 -9.84 -12.18 1.59
C ILE A 189 -10.64 -11.43 2.66
N ILE A 190 -11.95 -11.29 2.48
CA ILE A 190 -12.81 -10.51 3.39
C ILE A 190 -13.57 -11.36 4.40
N ASP A 191 -13.79 -12.63 4.10
CA ASP A 191 -14.51 -13.62 4.91
C ASP A 191 -13.60 -14.39 5.88
#